data_61571dd5becc7cc0eba2639f0260cb56
#
_entry.id   61571dd5becc7cc0eba2639f0260cb56
#
_cell.length_a   1.000
_cell.length_b   1.000
_cell.length_c   1.000
_cell.angle_alpha   90.00
_cell.angle_beta   90.00
_cell.angle_gamma   90.00
#
_symmetry.space_group_name_H-M   'P 1'
#
loop_
_entity.id
_entity.type
_entity.pdbx_description
1 polymer ?
#
loop_
_entity_poly.entity_id
_entity_poly.type
_entity_poly.pdbx_seq_one_letter_code
_entity_poly.pdbx_strand_id
1 'polypeptide(L)'
;MISTMICQLALWLTLFSWTISGDAGVGAVLEARAPPPLPSADGFYKLPDNLDSYAPGAIIRHRPPPNPIAVAGLIHSQNQYPVHLDASYQLLYRTTDSLNNATATVLTVLVPRNANFNKVLSYQAVDDASNINCAPSYAFQLDSGPSVAQGEVLLVEAALEQGWVVIVPDYLGPKGAFLANALAGQAVLDGIRAARNSGAITGIGKNPTVTLWGYSGGSLATLFAAELQPSYAPEVAIAGAAAGGAVPNITTVLGKVDGTGAAGLIPAGILGLAHQYPEVDALIQKHVLPQHKDEFYKADKMCLLGNINEFSGKNLSQFVDDPSLLYANPTVVRIAGENDLGQHAPKAPLLVYKATKDEVSPVAETDALVDWYCKQGATVQYLRDESTNHESLAVTGAPKALAWLRGRMNGEDHQTACETKTVYSVLLDFGALAILPKVLLDAFLDVIGKRVGPFIKW
;
A
#
# COMPACT_ATOMS: atom_id res chain seq x y z
N MET A 1 27.89 13.60 -13.75
CA MET A 1 27.36 12.79 -14.87
C MET A 1 25.92 12.30 -14.62
N ILE A 2 25.58 11.73 -13.48
CA ILE A 2 24.22 11.21 -13.20
C ILE A 2 23.19 12.34 -13.08
N SER A 3 23.53 13.47 -12.46
CA SER A 3 22.67 14.67 -12.38
C SER A 3 22.35 15.26 -13.75
N THR A 4 23.27 15.15 -14.71
CA THR A 4 23.07 15.62 -16.09
C THR A 4 22.17 14.66 -16.88
N MET A 5 22.22 13.36 -16.61
CA MET A 5 21.32 12.37 -17.24
C MET A 5 19.86 12.52 -16.77
N ILE A 6 19.64 12.78 -15.49
CA ILE A 6 18.28 13.00 -14.94
C ILE A 6 17.70 14.31 -15.48
N CYS A 7 18.50 15.37 -15.58
CA CYS A 7 18.09 16.61 -16.24
C CYS A 7 17.85 16.43 -17.75
N GLN A 8 18.61 15.59 -18.44
CA GLN A 8 18.38 15.28 -19.85
C GLN A 8 17.14 14.43 -20.08
N LEU A 9 16.81 13.48 -19.20
CA LEU A 9 15.53 12.77 -19.27
C LEU A 9 14.33 13.71 -19.06
N ALA A 10 14.42 14.64 -18.12
CA ALA A 10 13.39 15.66 -17.90
C ALA A 10 13.28 16.62 -19.12
N LEU A 11 14.38 16.98 -19.75
CA LEU A 11 14.38 17.81 -20.96
C LEU A 11 13.83 17.07 -22.21
N TRP A 12 14.06 15.77 -22.33
CA TRP A 12 13.49 14.98 -23.42
C TRP A 12 11.97 14.83 -23.29
N LEU A 13 11.45 14.72 -22.08
CA LEU A 13 10.02 14.71 -21.81
C LEU A 13 9.35 16.06 -22.11
N THR A 14 10.05 17.18 -21.95
CA THR A 14 9.52 18.53 -22.25
C THR A 14 9.62 18.89 -23.74
N LEU A 15 10.59 18.34 -24.49
CA LEU A 15 10.74 18.61 -25.93
C LEU A 15 9.74 17.85 -26.81
N PHE A 16 9.16 16.74 -26.30
CA PHE A 16 8.12 15.99 -27.02
C PHE A 16 6.73 16.63 -26.93
N SER A 17 6.53 17.59 -26.01
CA SER A 17 5.26 18.31 -25.85
C SER A 17 4.97 19.33 -26.98
N TRP A 18 5.89 19.59 -27.89
CA TRP A 18 5.78 20.66 -28.89
C TRP A 18 5.53 20.19 -30.34
N THR A 19 5.37 18.91 -30.59
CA THR A 19 5.19 18.40 -31.96
C THR A 19 3.90 17.62 -32.20
N ILE A 20 2.94 17.62 -31.29
CA ILE A 20 1.60 17.06 -31.53
C ILE A 20 0.57 18.20 -31.52
N SER A 21 0.72 19.14 -32.44
CA SER A 21 -0.36 20.01 -32.93
C SER A 21 -0.51 19.71 -34.43
N GLY A 22 -1.13 18.60 -34.71
CA GLY A 22 -1.53 18.19 -36.05
C GLY A 22 -2.86 17.46 -35.94
N ASP A 23 -3.93 18.11 -36.38
CA ASP A 23 -5.26 17.56 -36.54
C ASP A 23 -5.23 16.13 -37.11
N ALA A 24 -5.63 15.17 -36.32
CA ALA A 24 -6.21 13.92 -36.77
C ALA A 24 -7.45 13.67 -35.93
N GLY A 25 -8.58 14.08 -36.45
CA GLY A 25 -9.88 13.83 -35.84
C GLY A 25 -10.16 12.34 -35.67
N VAL A 26 -10.00 11.87 -34.48
CA VAL A 26 -10.80 10.80 -33.86
C VAL A 26 -11.12 11.27 -32.46
N GLY A 27 -12.03 12.24 -32.39
CA GLY A 27 -12.70 12.59 -31.16
C GLY A 27 -13.60 11.42 -30.74
N ALA A 28 -13.05 10.43 -30.03
CA ALA A 28 -13.86 9.69 -29.10
C ALA A 28 -14.33 10.74 -28.09
N VAL A 29 -15.56 11.16 -28.19
CA VAL A 29 -16.26 11.91 -27.15
C VAL A 29 -16.18 11.01 -25.92
N LEU A 30 -15.26 11.30 -25.00
CA LEU A 30 -15.29 10.73 -23.66
C LEU A 30 -16.64 11.21 -23.10
N GLU A 31 -17.66 10.36 -23.16
CA GLU A 31 -18.88 10.60 -22.41
C GLU A 31 -18.44 10.90 -20.98
N ALA A 32 -18.88 12.04 -20.44
CA ALA A 32 -18.61 12.41 -19.06
C ALA A 32 -19.16 11.30 -18.17
N ARG A 33 -18.29 10.42 -17.68
CA ARG A 33 -18.65 9.35 -16.78
C ARG A 33 -18.90 9.95 -15.40
N ALA A 34 -19.91 9.42 -14.72
CA ALA A 34 -20.10 9.75 -13.32
C ALA A 34 -18.93 9.16 -12.49
N PRO A 35 -18.46 9.86 -11.46
CA PRO A 35 -17.49 9.28 -10.52
C PRO A 35 -18.06 7.98 -9.94
N PRO A 36 -17.19 7.01 -9.59
CA PRO A 36 -17.65 5.77 -8.96
C PRO A 36 -18.36 6.10 -7.63
N PRO A 37 -19.35 5.29 -7.20
CA PRO A 37 -20.02 5.51 -5.93
C PRO A 37 -19.02 5.40 -4.78
N LEU A 38 -19.10 6.32 -3.82
CA LEU A 38 -18.27 6.31 -2.63
C LEU A 38 -18.49 5.00 -1.81
N PRO A 39 -17.46 4.34 -1.32
CA PRO A 39 -17.59 3.13 -0.49
C PRO A 39 -18.61 3.25 0.64
N SER A 40 -18.66 4.39 1.34
CA SER A 40 -19.63 4.66 2.41
C SER A 40 -21.09 4.68 1.95
N ALA A 41 -21.36 4.92 0.67
CA ALA A 41 -22.68 4.99 0.08
C ALA A 41 -23.02 3.80 -0.84
N ASP A 42 -22.03 2.95 -1.13
CA ASP A 42 -22.17 1.82 -2.04
C ASP A 42 -22.58 0.54 -1.29
N GLY A 43 -23.74 0.00 -1.62
CA GLY A 43 -24.25 -1.27 -1.05
C GLY A 43 -23.33 -2.46 -1.23
N PHE A 44 -22.35 -2.39 -2.14
CA PHE A 44 -21.34 -3.44 -2.30
C PHE A 44 -20.46 -3.59 -1.06
N TYR A 45 -20.14 -2.50 -0.36
CA TYR A 45 -19.32 -2.50 0.87
C TYR A 45 -20.12 -2.84 2.14
N LYS A 46 -21.45 -2.92 2.04
CA LYS A 46 -22.28 -3.24 3.21
C LYS A 46 -22.02 -4.64 3.72
N LEU A 47 -21.69 -4.76 5.00
CA LEU A 47 -21.45 -6.04 5.65
C LEU A 47 -22.79 -6.82 5.80
N PRO A 48 -22.80 -8.15 5.58
CA PRO A 48 -23.97 -8.97 5.88
C PRO A 48 -24.10 -9.22 7.39
N ASP A 49 -25.33 -9.42 7.87
CA ASP A 49 -25.61 -9.66 9.29
C ASP A 49 -25.05 -11.01 9.80
N ASN A 50 -24.81 -11.98 8.92
CA ASN A 50 -24.35 -13.33 9.24
C ASN A 50 -22.84 -13.54 8.99
N LEU A 51 -22.00 -12.52 9.17
CA LEU A 51 -20.55 -12.57 8.90
C LEU A 51 -19.83 -13.73 9.60
N ASP A 52 -20.25 -14.08 10.83
CA ASP A 52 -19.66 -15.17 11.60
C ASP A 52 -19.82 -16.55 10.95
N SER A 53 -20.78 -16.70 10.01
CA SER A 53 -20.97 -17.93 9.27
C SER A 53 -19.97 -18.15 8.13
N TYR A 54 -19.21 -17.13 7.77
CA TYR A 54 -18.20 -17.18 6.72
C TYR A 54 -16.81 -17.49 7.30
N ALA A 55 -16.10 -18.42 6.67
CA ALA A 55 -14.70 -18.66 7.02
C ALA A 55 -13.80 -17.49 6.55
N PRO A 56 -12.64 -17.26 7.19
CA PRO A 56 -11.63 -16.29 6.71
C PRO A 56 -11.29 -16.51 5.24
N GLY A 57 -11.30 -15.44 4.44
CA GLY A 57 -11.09 -15.50 2.99
C GLY A 57 -12.27 -16.01 2.16
N ALA A 58 -13.45 -16.26 2.77
CA ALA A 58 -14.65 -16.57 2.00
C ALA A 58 -15.14 -15.34 1.23
N ILE A 59 -15.47 -15.51 -0.04
CA ILE A 59 -16.01 -14.47 -0.90
C ILE A 59 -17.51 -14.33 -0.61
N ILE A 60 -17.94 -13.16 -0.20
CA ILE A 60 -19.33 -12.84 0.14
C ILE A 60 -20.08 -12.39 -1.11
N ARG A 61 -19.45 -11.51 -1.92
CA ARG A 61 -19.96 -11.05 -3.20
C ARG A 61 -18.82 -10.55 -4.09
N HIS A 62 -19.08 -10.43 -5.38
CA HIS A 62 -18.11 -9.92 -6.34
C HIS A 62 -18.78 -9.11 -7.43
N ARG A 63 -17.98 -8.24 -8.09
CA ARG A 63 -18.41 -7.44 -9.26
C ARG A 63 -17.19 -7.00 -10.06
N PRO A 64 -17.33 -6.54 -11.31
CA PRO A 64 -16.33 -5.64 -11.90
C PRO A 64 -16.32 -4.31 -11.15
N PRO A 65 -15.20 -3.56 -11.10
CA PRO A 65 -15.18 -2.17 -10.61
C PRO A 65 -16.19 -1.33 -11.39
N PRO A 66 -16.92 -0.38 -10.73
CA PRO A 66 -17.84 0.54 -11.40
C PRO A 66 -17.21 1.33 -12.55
N ASN A 67 -16.00 1.83 -12.35
CA ASN A 67 -15.20 2.51 -13.38
C ASN A 67 -13.91 1.73 -13.67
N PRO A 68 -13.30 1.91 -14.87
CA PRO A 68 -12.01 1.30 -15.18
C PRO A 68 -10.93 1.68 -14.15
N ILE A 69 -9.94 0.81 -13.97
CA ILE A 69 -8.73 1.15 -13.22
C ILE A 69 -7.98 2.23 -14.00
N ALA A 70 -7.42 3.19 -13.29
CA ALA A 70 -6.70 4.31 -13.87
C ALA A 70 -5.45 4.66 -13.05
N VAL A 71 -4.48 5.21 -13.74
CA VAL A 71 -3.25 5.76 -13.16
C VAL A 71 -3.32 7.29 -13.16
N ALA A 72 -2.78 7.94 -12.13
CA ALA A 72 -2.62 9.39 -12.09
C ALA A 72 -1.54 9.84 -13.10
N GLY A 73 -1.81 10.95 -13.79
CA GLY A 73 -0.88 11.52 -14.75
C GLY A 73 0.42 11.99 -14.11
N LEU A 74 1.57 11.66 -14.73
CA LEU A 74 2.90 12.02 -14.24
C LEU A 74 3.17 13.54 -14.27
N ILE A 75 2.58 14.26 -15.25
CA ILE A 75 2.84 15.69 -15.47
C ILE A 75 1.73 16.53 -14.84
N HIS A 76 0.50 16.05 -14.90
CA HIS A 76 -0.66 16.69 -14.30
C HIS A 76 -1.40 15.66 -13.48
N SER A 77 -1.22 15.67 -12.18
CA SER A 77 -1.83 14.74 -11.23
C SER A 77 -3.36 14.75 -11.24
N GLN A 78 -3.98 15.78 -11.83
CA GLN A 78 -5.42 15.86 -12.05
C GLN A 78 -5.91 15.01 -13.23
N ASN A 79 -5.01 14.65 -14.17
CA ASN A 79 -5.36 13.78 -15.28
C ASN A 79 -5.24 12.32 -14.86
N GLN A 80 -6.19 11.53 -15.24
CA GLN A 80 -6.22 10.09 -15.00
C GLN A 80 -6.27 9.37 -16.35
N TYR A 81 -5.49 8.30 -16.48
CA TYR A 81 -5.41 7.50 -17.69
C TYR A 81 -5.86 6.07 -17.40
N PRO A 82 -6.84 5.54 -18.16
CA PRO A 82 -7.30 4.16 -17.98
C PRO A 82 -6.16 3.16 -18.20
N VAL A 83 -6.07 2.18 -17.30
CA VAL A 83 -5.17 1.04 -17.42
C VAL A 83 -5.87 -0.07 -18.20
N HIS A 84 -5.31 -0.47 -19.34
CA HIS A 84 -5.95 -1.44 -20.24
C HIS A 84 -5.65 -2.89 -19.81
N LEU A 85 -6.43 -3.40 -18.85
CA LEU A 85 -6.40 -4.76 -18.33
C LEU A 85 -7.22 -5.73 -19.17
N ASP A 86 -6.92 -7.03 -19.08
CA ASP A 86 -7.81 -8.08 -19.62
C ASP A 86 -9.05 -8.25 -18.77
N ALA A 87 -8.91 -8.13 -17.45
CA ALA A 87 -10.03 -8.11 -16.51
C ALA A 87 -9.66 -7.43 -15.18
N SER A 88 -10.67 -6.94 -14.49
CA SER A 88 -10.56 -6.48 -13.10
C SER A 88 -11.81 -6.84 -12.31
N TYR A 89 -11.62 -7.16 -11.03
CA TYR A 89 -12.71 -7.58 -10.14
C TYR A 89 -12.58 -6.91 -8.78
N GLN A 90 -13.72 -6.72 -8.13
CA GLN A 90 -13.81 -6.43 -6.70
C GLN A 90 -14.48 -7.62 -6.02
N LEU A 91 -13.85 -8.14 -4.95
CA LEU A 91 -14.36 -9.24 -4.14
C LEU A 91 -14.55 -8.72 -2.72
N LEU A 92 -15.78 -8.70 -2.20
CA LEU A 92 -16.01 -8.52 -0.77
C LEU A 92 -15.74 -9.86 -0.10
N TYR A 93 -14.79 -9.90 0.82
CA TYR A 93 -14.37 -11.13 1.50
C TYR A 93 -14.35 -10.97 3.02
N ARG A 94 -14.61 -12.08 3.72
CA ARG A 94 -14.56 -12.14 5.18
C ARG A 94 -13.13 -12.13 5.67
N THR A 95 -12.85 -11.26 6.66
CA THR A 95 -11.61 -11.20 7.42
C THR A 95 -11.88 -11.05 8.92
N THR A 96 -10.83 -10.88 9.72
CA THR A 96 -10.89 -10.73 11.17
C THR A 96 -10.34 -9.36 11.56
N ASP A 97 -10.97 -8.70 12.53
CA ASP A 97 -10.46 -7.42 13.04
C ASP A 97 -9.39 -7.62 14.15
N SER A 98 -8.78 -6.52 14.63
CA SER A 98 -7.74 -6.59 15.67
C SER A 98 -8.25 -7.12 17.03
N LEU A 99 -9.56 -7.20 17.22
CA LEU A 99 -10.20 -7.72 18.43
C LEU A 99 -10.75 -9.15 18.23
N ASN A 100 -10.34 -9.82 17.15
CA ASN A 100 -10.75 -11.17 16.74
C ASN A 100 -12.24 -11.29 16.36
N ASN A 101 -12.93 -10.20 16.04
CA ASN A 101 -14.30 -10.26 15.53
C ASN A 101 -14.30 -10.48 14.01
N ALA A 102 -15.35 -11.16 13.52
CA ALA A 102 -15.57 -11.27 12.07
C ALA A 102 -15.88 -9.89 11.48
N THR A 103 -15.18 -9.57 10.40
CA THR A 103 -15.43 -8.38 9.58
C THR A 103 -15.26 -8.73 8.10
N ALA A 104 -15.44 -7.79 7.18
CA ALA A 104 -15.19 -8.01 5.78
C ALA A 104 -14.65 -6.73 5.13
N THR A 105 -13.85 -6.92 4.09
CA THR A 105 -13.30 -5.82 3.30
C THR A 105 -13.20 -6.21 1.84
N VAL A 106 -12.78 -5.29 0.97
CA VAL A 106 -12.74 -5.50 -0.47
C VAL A 106 -11.33 -5.85 -0.94
N LEU A 107 -11.23 -6.79 -1.88
CA LEU A 107 -10.04 -7.13 -2.62
C LEU A 107 -10.24 -6.71 -4.07
N THR A 108 -9.37 -5.87 -4.60
CA THR A 108 -9.30 -5.59 -6.03
C THR A 108 -8.35 -6.60 -6.68
N VAL A 109 -8.80 -7.26 -7.75
CA VAL A 109 -8.01 -8.23 -8.53
C VAL A 109 -7.78 -7.64 -9.92
N LEU A 110 -6.54 -7.55 -10.34
CA LEU A 110 -6.10 -6.99 -11.62
C LEU A 110 -5.45 -8.07 -12.46
N VAL A 111 -6.01 -8.33 -13.63
CA VAL A 111 -5.56 -9.39 -14.55
C VAL A 111 -4.96 -8.75 -15.79
N PRO A 112 -3.64 -8.84 -16.00
CA PRO A 112 -3.00 -8.30 -17.19
C PRO A 112 -3.21 -9.19 -18.40
N ARG A 113 -2.90 -8.67 -19.57
CA ARG A 113 -2.77 -9.47 -20.79
C ARG A 113 -1.74 -10.59 -20.60
N ASN A 114 -2.05 -11.78 -21.09
CA ASN A 114 -1.18 -12.96 -20.98
C ASN A 114 -0.81 -13.33 -19.53
N ALA A 115 -1.74 -13.13 -18.60
CA ALA A 115 -1.55 -13.44 -17.18
C ALA A 115 -1.06 -14.87 -16.92
N ASN A 116 -0.13 -15.01 -15.98
CA ASN A 116 0.17 -16.27 -15.33
C ASN A 116 -0.63 -16.38 -14.03
N PHE A 117 -1.75 -17.07 -14.08
CA PHE A 117 -2.67 -17.24 -12.95
C PHE A 117 -2.11 -18.04 -11.78
N ASN A 118 -0.89 -18.58 -11.90
CA ASN A 118 -0.16 -19.22 -10.81
C ASN A 118 0.89 -18.30 -10.17
N LYS A 119 0.92 -17.01 -10.52
CA LYS A 119 1.80 -15.99 -9.92
C LYS A 119 0.95 -14.81 -9.49
N VAL A 120 0.90 -14.59 -8.17
CA VAL A 120 0.08 -13.54 -7.55
C VAL A 120 0.95 -12.63 -6.71
N LEU A 121 0.91 -11.33 -7.00
CA LEU A 121 1.44 -10.30 -6.11
C LEU A 121 0.29 -9.72 -5.28
N SER A 122 0.39 -9.76 -3.95
CA SER A 122 -0.44 -8.95 -3.08
C SER A 122 0.28 -7.61 -2.84
N TYR A 123 -0.30 -6.55 -3.36
CA TYR A 123 0.22 -5.19 -3.24
C TYR A 123 -0.57 -4.42 -2.19
N GLN A 124 0.11 -3.86 -1.19
CA GLN A 124 -0.47 -3.07 -0.13
C GLN A 124 -0.25 -1.59 -0.46
N ALA A 125 -1.26 -0.98 -1.10
CA ALA A 125 -1.20 0.43 -1.46
C ALA A 125 -1.29 1.34 -0.23
N VAL A 126 -0.59 2.47 -0.24
CA VAL A 126 -0.68 3.49 0.81
C VAL A 126 -2.08 4.09 0.82
N ASP A 127 -2.79 3.94 1.94
CA ASP A 127 -4.11 4.52 2.19
C ASP A 127 -4.01 5.62 3.26
N ASP A 128 -3.41 5.30 4.42
CA ASP A 128 -3.06 6.19 5.53
C ASP A 128 -4.16 7.20 5.91
N ALA A 129 -5.40 6.72 5.96
CA ALA A 129 -6.58 7.52 6.24
C ALA A 129 -7.57 6.79 7.15
N SER A 130 -8.28 7.53 7.98
CA SER A 130 -9.39 7.02 8.81
C SER A 130 -10.74 7.05 8.08
N ASN A 131 -10.75 7.10 6.77
CA ASN A 131 -11.95 7.24 5.95
C ASN A 131 -12.06 6.13 4.91
N ILE A 132 -13.09 5.30 4.99
CA ILE A 132 -13.34 4.21 4.03
C ILE A 132 -13.42 4.68 2.56
N ASN A 133 -13.77 5.94 2.31
CA ASN A 133 -13.84 6.50 0.96
C ASN A 133 -12.46 6.71 0.32
N CYS A 134 -11.37 6.43 1.05
CA CYS A 134 -10.00 6.48 0.56
C CYS A 134 -9.47 5.10 0.14
N ALA A 135 -10.25 4.04 0.39
CA ALA A 135 -9.85 2.67 0.14
C ALA A 135 -9.33 2.44 -1.30
N PRO A 136 -8.24 1.66 -1.47
CA PRO A 136 -7.65 1.38 -2.78
C PRO A 136 -8.64 0.87 -3.83
N SER A 137 -9.63 0.07 -3.43
CA SER A 137 -10.68 -0.42 -4.34
C SER A 137 -11.53 0.70 -4.96
N TYR A 138 -11.62 1.86 -4.31
CA TYR A 138 -12.24 3.07 -4.83
C TYR A 138 -11.21 3.95 -5.53
N ALA A 139 -10.09 4.23 -4.85
CA ALA A 139 -9.09 5.19 -5.30
C ALA A 139 -8.42 4.82 -6.63
N PHE A 140 -8.33 3.53 -6.97
CA PHE A 140 -7.75 3.05 -8.22
C PHE A 140 -8.65 3.28 -9.45
N GLN A 141 -9.90 3.67 -9.26
CA GLN A 141 -10.84 3.83 -10.36
C GLN A 141 -10.70 5.20 -11.04
N LEU A 142 -10.97 5.22 -12.34
CA LEU A 142 -11.11 6.46 -13.12
C LEU A 142 -12.20 7.34 -12.51
N ASP A 143 -11.97 8.62 -12.44
CA ASP A 143 -12.87 9.65 -11.87
C ASP A 143 -13.10 9.52 -10.35
N SER A 144 -12.28 8.76 -9.62
CA SER A 144 -12.28 8.72 -8.15
C SER A 144 -11.66 9.97 -7.50
N GLY A 145 -10.98 10.79 -8.28
CA GLY A 145 -10.18 11.91 -7.82
C GLY A 145 -8.71 11.55 -7.55
N PRO A 146 -7.83 12.56 -7.46
CA PRO A 146 -6.40 12.31 -7.24
C PRO A 146 -6.13 11.79 -5.83
N SER A 147 -5.32 10.74 -5.72
CA SER A 147 -4.88 10.16 -4.45
C SER A 147 -3.46 9.59 -4.55
N VAL A 148 -2.79 9.40 -3.41
CA VAL A 148 -1.48 8.74 -3.35
C VAL A 148 -1.61 7.30 -3.85
N ALA A 149 -2.64 6.59 -3.41
CA ALA A 149 -2.91 5.21 -3.85
C ALA A 149 -3.01 5.11 -5.38
N GLN A 150 -3.65 6.06 -6.05
CA GLN A 150 -3.73 6.07 -7.51
C GLN A 150 -2.37 6.32 -8.19
N GLY A 151 -1.48 7.09 -7.56
CA GLY A 151 -0.10 7.25 -8.02
C GLY A 151 0.68 5.93 -7.98
N GLU A 152 0.40 5.08 -7.01
CA GLU A 152 1.04 3.76 -6.88
C GLU A 152 0.57 2.74 -7.93
N VAL A 153 -0.49 3.01 -8.68
CA VAL A 153 -0.90 2.17 -9.82
C VAL A 153 0.25 1.97 -10.81
N LEU A 154 1.17 2.93 -10.96
CA LEU A 154 2.40 2.75 -11.77
C LEU A 154 3.28 1.59 -11.28
N LEU A 155 3.38 1.39 -9.97
CA LEU A 155 4.14 0.28 -9.39
C LEU A 155 3.41 -1.05 -9.61
N VAL A 156 2.09 -1.01 -9.51
CA VAL A 156 1.21 -2.14 -9.83
C VAL A 156 1.32 -2.53 -11.29
N GLU A 157 1.33 -1.57 -12.23
CA GLU A 157 1.54 -1.80 -13.66
C GLU A 157 2.88 -2.49 -13.94
N ALA A 158 3.96 -2.06 -13.28
CA ALA A 158 5.26 -2.70 -13.41
C ALA A 158 5.26 -4.19 -13.03
N ALA A 159 4.43 -4.58 -12.06
CA ALA A 159 4.22 -5.98 -11.68
C ALA A 159 3.31 -6.71 -12.67
N LEU A 160 2.24 -6.08 -13.15
CA LEU A 160 1.35 -6.61 -14.18
C LEU A 160 2.11 -6.88 -15.48
N GLU A 161 3.09 -6.06 -15.83
CA GLU A 161 3.98 -6.25 -16.98
C GLU A 161 4.89 -7.49 -16.87
N GLN A 162 5.07 -8.04 -15.66
CA GLN A 162 5.68 -9.36 -15.49
C GLN A 162 4.71 -10.52 -15.78
N GLY A 163 3.45 -10.22 -16.10
CA GLY A 163 2.39 -11.21 -16.29
C GLY A 163 1.81 -11.75 -14.98
N TRP A 164 2.08 -11.11 -13.86
CA TRP A 164 1.50 -11.54 -12.58
C TRP A 164 0.09 -10.99 -12.42
N VAL A 165 -0.80 -11.77 -11.82
CA VAL A 165 -2.05 -11.22 -11.30
C VAL A 165 -1.71 -10.41 -10.05
N VAL A 166 -2.22 -9.18 -9.98
CA VAL A 166 -2.03 -8.34 -8.79
C VAL A 166 -3.34 -8.27 -8.02
N ILE A 167 -3.26 -8.49 -6.71
CA ILE A 167 -4.38 -8.32 -5.78
C ILE A 167 -4.06 -7.17 -4.81
N VAL A 168 -5.04 -6.31 -4.57
CA VAL A 168 -4.90 -5.13 -3.71
C VAL A 168 -6.02 -5.14 -2.68
N PRO A 169 -5.74 -5.52 -1.42
CA PRO A 169 -6.72 -5.50 -0.36
C PRO A 169 -6.94 -4.09 0.20
N ASP A 170 -8.18 -3.74 0.54
CA ASP A 170 -8.51 -2.60 1.38
C ASP A 170 -8.20 -2.97 2.85
N TYR A 171 -6.92 -3.03 3.19
CA TYR A 171 -6.44 -3.63 4.44
C TYR A 171 -6.81 -2.83 5.70
N LEU A 172 -7.22 -1.57 5.58
CA LEU A 172 -7.72 -0.78 6.70
C LEU A 172 -9.17 -1.17 7.11
N GLY A 173 -9.76 -2.12 6.38
CA GLY A 173 -11.08 -2.65 6.70
C GLY A 173 -12.24 -1.70 6.41
N PRO A 174 -13.47 -2.07 6.79
CA PRO A 174 -14.69 -1.36 6.39
C PRO A 174 -14.89 -0.01 7.08
N LYS A 175 -14.02 0.35 8.02
CA LYS A 175 -14.11 1.61 8.78
C LYS A 175 -12.91 2.54 8.54
N GLY A 176 -11.94 2.15 7.70
CA GLY A 176 -10.68 2.91 7.57
C GLY A 176 -9.91 2.92 8.88
N ALA A 177 -9.65 1.75 9.47
CA ALA A 177 -8.95 1.64 10.76
C ALA A 177 -7.42 1.76 10.58
N PHE A 178 -6.96 2.92 10.13
CA PHE A 178 -5.54 3.20 9.95
C PHE A 178 -4.78 2.98 11.27
N LEU A 179 -3.63 2.34 11.19
CA LEU A 179 -2.78 1.87 12.29
C LEU A 179 -3.33 0.68 13.10
N ALA A 180 -4.53 0.16 12.81
CA ALA A 180 -4.97 -1.11 13.40
C ALA A 180 -4.30 -2.29 12.66
N ASN A 181 -3.02 -2.48 12.92
CA ASN A 181 -2.13 -3.27 12.08
C ASN A 181 -2.38 -4.78 12.14
N ALA A 182 -2.94 -5.31 13.25
CA ALA A 182 -3.36 -6.71 13.31
C ALA A 182 -4.52 -6.97 12.32
N LEU A 183 -5.53 -6.07 12.24
CA LEU A 183 -6.55 -6.12 11.20
C LEU A 183 -5.92 -6.06 9.80
N ALA A 184 -4.97 -5.13 9.58
CA ALA A 184 -4.34 -4.96 8.28
C ALA A 184 -3.62 -6.24 7.81
N GLY A 185 -2.81 -6.86 8.67
CA GLY A 185 -2.12 -8.11 8.37
C GLY A 185 -3.09 -9.27 8.12
N GLN A 186 -4.14 -9.39 8.91
CA GLN A 186 -5.18 -10.42 8.74
C GLN A 186 -5.96 -10.21 7.44
N ALA A 187 -6.32 -8.96 7.09
CA ALA A 187 -6.99 -8.63 5.85
C ALA A 187 -6.14 -8.98 4.62
N VAL A 188 -4.82 -8.73 4.66
CA VAL A 188 -3.90 -9.15 3.60
C VAL A 188 -3.90 -10.68 3.44
N LEU A 189 -3.77 -11.43 4.53
CA LEU A 189 -3.74 -12.90 4.50
C LEU A 189 -5.06 -13.51 4.03
N ASP A 190 -6.19 -12.98 4.50
CA ASP A 190 -7.51 -13.40 4.06
C ASP A 190 -7.82 -12.96 2.61
N GLY A 191 -7.26 -11.85 2.16
CA GLY A 191 -7.27 -11.44 0.77
C GLY A 191 -6.58 -12.46 -0.14
N ILE A 192 -5.46 -13.05 0.30
CA ILE A 192 -4.79 -14.14 -0.42
C ILE A 192 -5.66 -15.41 -0.42
N ARG A 193 -6.31 -15.75 0.71
CA ARG A 193 -7.30 -16.85 0.77
C ARG A 193 -8.45 -16.62 -0.22
N ALA A 194 -9.01 -15.40 -0.25
CA ALA A 194 -10.06 -15.02 -1.17
C ALA A 194 -9.61 -15.12 -2.63
N ALA A 195 -8.40 -14.66 -2.95
CA ALA A 195 -7.82 -14.82 -4.29
C ALA A 195 -7.71 -16.29 -4.70
N ARG A 196 -7.20 -17.17 -3.83
CA ARG A 196 -7.14 -18.62 -4.08
C ARG A 196 -8.52 -19.27 -4.23
N ASN A 197 -9.52 -18.76 -3.53
CA ASN A 197 -10.90 -19.21 -3.60
C ASN A 197 -11.66 -18.67 -4.84
N SER A 198 -11.12 -17.65 -5.51
CA SER A 198 -11.77 -16.94 -6.61
C SER A 198 -11.56 -17.59 -8.00
N GLY A 199 -10.97 -18.78 -8.09
CA GLY A 199 -10.58 -19.36 -9.37
C GLY A 199 -11.68 -19.44 -10.43
N ALA A 200 -12.92 -19.72 -10.04
CA ALA A 200 -14.09 -19.72 -10.94
C ALA A 200 -14.49 -18.31 -11.43
N ILE A 201 -14.05 -17.25 -10.73
CA ILE A 201 -14.37 -15.85 -11.03
C ILE A 201 -13.21 -15.21 -11.80
N THR A 202 -11.99 -15.35 -11.26
CA THR A 202 -10.80 -14.60 -11.70
C THR A 202 -9.82 -15.41 -12.53
N GLY A 203 -9.91 -16.74 -12.49
CA GLY A 203 -8.96 -17.66 -13.11
C GLY A 203 -7.72 -17.98 -12.25
N ILE A 204 -7.53 -17.35 -11.08
CA ILE A 204 -6.38 -17.60 -10.19
C ILE A 204 -6.33 -19.08 -9.79
N GLY A 205 -5.14 -19.68 -9.87
CA GLY A 205 -4.90 -21.05 -9.48
C GLY A 205 -5.12 -21.29 -7.98
N LYS A 206 -5.38 -22.55 -7.60
CA LYS A 206 -5.59 -22.90 -6.18
C LYS A 206 -4.35 -22.73 -5.31
N ASN A 207 -3.16 -22.92 -5.87
CA ASN A 207 -1.88 -22.82 -5.17
C ASN A 207 -0.89 -21.96 -5.97
N PRO A 208 -1.17 -20.66 -6.14
CA PRO A 208 -0.25 -19.76 -6.83
C PRO A 208 0.99 -19.52 -5.98
N THR A 209 2.11 -19.19 -6.60
CA THR A 209 3.23 -18.54 -5.92
C THR A 209 2.79 -17.13 -5.53
N VAL A 210 2.86 -16.82 -4.24
CA VAL A 210 2.42 -15.51 -3.70
C VAL A 210 3.61 -14.74 -3.17
N THR A 211 3.71 -13.47 -3.54
CA THR A 211 4.62 -12.50 -2.92
C THR A 211 3.83 -11.28 -2.42
N LEU A 212 4.42 -10.54 -1.48
CA LEU A 212 3.86 -9.31 -0.93
C LEU A 212 4.75 -8.12 -1.28
N TRP A 213 4.14 -6.94 -1.46
CA TRP A 213 4.89 -5.69 -1.64
C TRP A 213 4.08 -4.52 -1.12
N GLY A 214 4.71 -3.67 -0.29
CA GLY A 214 4.15 -2.41 0.18
C GLY A 214 5.22 -1.40 0.53
N TYR A 215 4.85 -0.13 0.52
CA TYR A 215 5.70 0.99 0.93
C TYR A 215 5.03 1.78 2.06
N SER A 216 5.81 2.36 3.00
CA SER A 216 5.31 3.20 4.11
C SER A 216 4.16 2.52 4.88
N GLY A 217 2.96 3.10 4.95
CA GLY A 217 1.79 2.45 5.53
C GLY A 217 1.46 1.10 4.91
N GLY A 218 1.67 0.93 3.59
CA GLY A 218 1.58 -0.38 2.93
C GLY A 218 2.63 -1.37 3.41
N SER A 219 3.83 -0.91 3.83
CA SER A 219 4.85 -1.77 4.42
C SER A 219 4.45 -2.31 5.80
N LEU A 220 3.69 -1.52 6.59
CA LEU A 220 3.10 -1.99 7.84
C LEU A 220 2.20 -3.21 7.60
N ALA A 221 1.23 -3.09 6.70
CA ALA A 221 0.34 -4.20 6.37
C ALA A 221 1.10 -5.41 5.80
N THR A 222 2.13 -5.18 4.97
CA THR A 222 3.00 -6.23 4.42
C THR A 222 3.74 -6.99 5.51
N LEU A 223 4.39 -6.27 6.43
CA LEU A 223 5.17 -6.89 7.50
C LEU A 223 4.29 -7.53 8.57
N PHE A 224 3.15 -6.90 8.94
CA PHE A 224 2.18 -7.54 9.82
C PHE A 224 1.62 -8.84 9.23
N ALA A 225 1.32 -8.86 7.92
CA ALA A 225 0.92 -10.10 7.24
C ALA A 225 2.03 -11.17 7.31
N ALA A 226 3.29 -10.78 7.11
CA ALA A 226 4.42 -11.70 7.20
C ALA A 226 4.64 -12.22 8.63
N GLU A 227 4.48 -11.38 9.66
CA GLU A 227 4.56 -11.75 11.07
C GLU A 227 3.42 -12.69 11.49
N LEU A 228 2.19 -12.38 11.08
CA LEU A 228 1.00 -13.13 11.46
C LEU A 228 0.84 -14.44 10.68
N GLN A 229 1.43 -14.55 9.48
CA GLN A 229 1.26 -15.71 8.59
C GLN A 229 1.51 -17.05 9.30
N PRO A 230 2.58 -17.25 10.11
CA PRO A 230 2.86 -18.55 10.70
C PRO A 230 1.81 -19.05 11.68
N SER A 231 1.07 -18.14 12.34
CA SER A 231 0.04 -18.47 13.34
C SER A 231 -1.38 -18.34 12.80
N TYR A 232 -1.66 -17.28 12.04
CA TYR A 232 -3.01 -16.96 11.56
C TYR A 232 -3.37 -17.68 10.24
N ALA A 233 -2.40 -17.84 9.34
CA ALA A 233 -2.62 -18.42 8.01
C ALA A 233 -1.47 -19.37 7.61
N PRO A 234 -1.19 -20.43 8.40
CA PRO A 234 -0.05 -21.32 8.17
C PRO A 234 -0.11 -22.05 6.82
N GLU A 235 -1.29 -22.18 6.22
CA GLU A 235 -1.51 -22.79 4.90
C GLU A 235 -1.27 -21.83 3.73
N VAL A 236 -1.06 -20.52 4.00
CA VAL A 236 -0.73 -19.50 2.99
C VAL A 236 0.78 -19.41 2.87
N ALA A 237 1.35 -20.10 1.88
CA ALA A 237 2.78 -19.96 1.60
C ALA A 237 3.06 -18.61 0.94
N ILE A 238 3.98 -17.83 1.53
CA ILE A 238 4.49 -16.56 0.99
C ILE A 238 5.92 -16.79 0.51
N ALA A 239 6.15 -16.65 -0.79
CA ALA A 239 7.48 -16.85 -1.39
C ALA A 239 8.48 -15.74 -1.04
N GLY A 240 7.98 -14.58 -0.70
CA GLY A 240 8.78 -13.44 -0.20
C GLY A 240 7.95 -12.19 -0.03
N ALA A 241 8.41 -11.25 0.80
CA ALA A 241 7.77 -9.97 1.02
C ALA A 241 8.79 -8.82 0.90
N ALA A 242 8.46 -7.82 0.09
CA ALA A 242 9.25 -6.60 -0.06
C ALA A 242 8.58 -5.45 0.70
N ALA A 243 9.27 -4.85 1.65
CA ALA A 243 8.79 -3.75 2.48
C ALA A 243 9.73 -2.55 2.40
N GLY A 244 9.25 -1.47 1.80
CA GLY A 244 10.01 -0.23 1.71
C GLY A 244 9.53 0.84 2.67
N GLY A 245 10.43 1.71 3.14
CA GLY A 245 10.06 2.78 4.06
C GLY A 245 9.41 2.28 5.36
N ALA A 246 9.86 1.14 5.89
CA ALA A 246 9.23 0.46 7.03
C ALA A 246 9.00 1.40 8.23
N VAL A 247 7.90 1.17 8.94
CA VAL A 247 7.43 1.99 10.07
C VAL A 247 7.30 1.07 11.30
N PRO A 248 8.41 0.73 11.99
CA PRO A 248 8.36 -0.25 13.07
C PRO A 248 7.59 0.20 14.30
N ASN A 249 7.66 1.48 14.64
CA ASN A 249 7.07 2.03 15.87
C ASN A 249 6.18 3.22 15.54
N ILE A 250 4.86 3.05 15.71
CA ILE A 250 3.87 4.08 15.37
C ILE A 250 3.94 5.28 16.32
N THR A 251 4.28 5.06 17.59
CA THR A 251 4.41 6.13 18.60
C THR A 251 5.56 7.07 18.24
N THR A 252 6.71 6.50 17.85
CA THR A 252 7.87 7.29 17.41
C THR A 252 7.53 8.16 16.19
N VAL A 253 6.80 7.59 15.21
CA VAL A 253 6.37 8.36 14.03
C VAL A 253 5.44 9.49 14.43
N LEU A 254 4.40 9.23 15.22
CA LEU A 254 3.46 10.26 15.65
C LEU A 254 4.19 11.42 16.36
N GLY A 255 5.15 11.10 17.25
CA GLY A 255 5.96 12.12 17.90
C GLY A 255 6.91 12.88 16.97
N LYS A 256 7.43 12.21 15.93
CA LYS A 256 8.38 12.80 14.98
C LYS A 256 7.73 13.73 13.96
N VAL A 257 6.52 13.43 13.52
CA VAL A 257 5.83 14.22 12.48
C VAL A 257 5.06 15.42 13.04
N ASP A 258 4.92 15.56 14.37
CA ASP A 258 4.24 16.70 14.98
C ASP A 258 4.94 18.02 14.63
N GLY A 259 4.17 19.01 14.22
CA GLY A 259 4.69 20.30 13.76
C GLY A 259 5.36 20.28 12.39
N THR A 260 5.39 19.17 11.69
CA THR A 260 5.99 19.04 10.35
C THR A 260 4.96 19.07 9.21
N GLY A 261 5.43 18.98 7.97
CA GLY A 261 4.55 18.81 6.81
C GLY A 261 3.70 17.54 6.87
N ALA A 262 4.13 16.51 7.60
CA ALA A 262 3.44 15.23 7.74
C ALA A 262 2.52 15.15 8.98
N ALA A 263 2.28 16.25 9.69
CA ALA A 263 1.49 16.28 10.93
C ALA A 263 0.06 15.71 10.76
N GLY A 264 -0.48 15.70 9.55
CA GLY A 264 -1.79 15.11 9.24
C GLY A 264 -1.90 13.60 9.46
N LEU A 265 -0.78 12.89 9.54
CA LEU A 265 -0.76 11.47 9.91
C LEU A 265 -1.21 11.23 11.35
N ILE A 266 -1.04 12.22 12.24
CA ILE A 266 -1.40 12.10 13.67
C ILE A 266 -2.92 11.94 13.86
N PRO A 267 -3.79 12.90 13.45
CA PRO A 267 -5.20 12.75 13.64
C PRO A 267 -5.79 11.59 12.82
N ALA A 268 -5.28 11.33 11.61
CA ALA A 268 -5.70 10.18 10.81
C ALA A 268 -5.40 8.84 11.51
N GLY A 269 -4.21 8.69 12.09
CA GLY A 269 -3.81 7.47 12.81
C GLY A 269 -4.59 7.28 14.12
N ILE A 270 -4.75 8.34 14.92
CA ILE A 270 -5.48 8.27 16.18
C ILE A 270 -6.97 7.94 15.94
N LEU A 271 -7.61 8.57 14.95
CA LEU A 271 -9.00 8.28 14.58
C LEU A 271 -9.14 6.87 13.96
N GLY A 272 -8.18 6.45 13.15
CA GLY A 272 -8.15 5.09 12.62
C GLY A 272 -8.06 4.03 13.73
N LEU A 273 -7.25 4.25 14.77
CA LEU A 273 -7.22 3.41 15.96
C LEU A 273 -8.56 3.48 16.73
N ALA A 274 -9.20 4.65 16.83
CA ALA A 274 -10.49 4.80 17.48
C ALA A 274 -11.61 4.01 16.78
N HIS A 275 -11.53 3.83 15.45
CA HIS A 275 -12.47 2.99 14.71
C HIS A 275 -12.38 1.50 15.06
N GLN A 276 -11.24 1.06 15.60
CA GLN A 276 -10.99 -0.31 16.02
C GLN A 276 -11.08 -0.49 17.54
N TYR A 277 -10.57 0.47 18.31
CA TYR A 277 -10.45 0.40 19.76
C TYR A 277 -11.33 1.48 20.43
N PRO A 278 -12.49 1.11 21.02
CA PRO A 278 -13.39 2.07 21.66
C PRO A 278 -12.72 2.88 22.79
N GLU A 279 -11.68 2.33 23.41
CA GLU A 279 -10.92 3.02 24.46
C GLU A 279 -10.18 4.25 23.90
N VAL A 280 -9.74 4.21 22.64
CA VAL A 280 -9.09 5.36 21.99
C VAL A 280 -10.11 6.47 21.74
N ASP A 281 -11.32 6.14 21.27
CA ASP A 281 -12.39 7.14 21.14
C ASP A 281 -12.72 7.81 22.48
N ALA A 282 -12.84 7.03 23.56
CA ALA A 282 -13.05 7.57 24.89
C ALA A 282 -11.94 8.55 25.33
N LEU A 283 -10.68 8.27 24.98
CA LEU A 283 -9.55 9.17 25.25
C LEU A 283 -9.63 10.44 24.41
N ILE A 284 -9.99 10.35 23.13
CA ILE A 284 -10.21 11.52 22.26
C ILE A 284 -11.29 12.42 22.86
N GLN A 285 -12.44 11.84 23.23
CA GLN A 285 -13.55 12.60 23.82
C GLN A 285 -13.15 13.34 25.10
N LYS A 286 -12.30 12.72 25.90
CA LYS A 286 -11.85 13.25 27.19
C LYS A 286 -10.75 14.30 27.05
N HIS A 287 -9.76 14.06 26.21
CA HIS A 287 -8.48 14.77 26.22
C HIS A 287 -8.28 15.76 25.07
N VAL A 288 -8.98 15.61 23.93
CA VAL A 288 -8.95 16.63 22.88
C VAL A 288 -9.71 17.85 23.36
N LEU A 289 -9.02 19.00 23.36
CA LEU A 289 -9.57 20.28 23.83
C LEU A 289 -10.81 20.68 23.02
N PRO A 290 -11.89 21.17 23.64
CA PRO A 290 -13.16 21.49 22.98
C PRO A 290 -13.01 22.35 21.72
N GLN A 291 -12.13 23.35 21.75
CA GLN A 291 -11.88 24.27 20.63
C GLN A 291 -11.19 23.60 19.42
N HIS A 292 -10.57 22.42 19.60
CA HIS A 292 -9.87 21.70 18.55
C HIS A 292 -10.64 20.45 18.06
N LYS A 293 -11.75 20.06 18.70
CA LYS A 293 -12.48 18.85 18.34
C LYS A 293 -12.96 18.85 16.88
N ASP A 294 -13.62 19.92 16.47
CA ASP A 294 -14.14 20.01 15.10
C ASP A 294 -13.03 19.94 14.05
N GLU A 295 -11.89 20.56 14.35
CA GLU A 295 -10.71 20.51 13.49
C GLU A 295 -10.11 19.11 13.44
N PHE A 296 -9.94 18.47 14.61
CA PHE A 296 -9.37 17.13 14.74
C PHE A 296 -10.17 16.09 13.92
N TYR A 297 -11.51 16.12 14.04
CA TYR A 297 -12.40 15.20 13.32
C TYR A 297 -12.55 15.47 11.83
N LYS A 298 -11.93 16.54 11.28
CA LYS A 298 -11.84 16.69 9.82
C LYS A 298 -11.07 15.55 9.18
N ALA A 299 -10.11 14.93 9.90
CA ALA A 299 -9.31 13.86 9.36
C ALA A 299 -10.14 12.63 8.95
N ASP A 300 -11.27 12.35 9.59
CA ASP A 300 -12.20 11.30 9.19
C ASP A 300 -12.93 11.55 7.86
N LYS A 301 -12.81 12.76 7.32
CA LYS A 301 -13.49 13.16 6.08
C LYS A 301 -12.53 13.31 4.90
N MET A 302 -11.24 13.13 5.14
CA MET A 302 -10.18 13.37 4.16
C MET A 302 -9.34 12.11 3.94
N CYS A 303 -8.74 12.02 2.76
CA CYS A 303 -7.69 11.06 2.48
C CYS A 303 -6.31 11.67 2.80
N LEU A 304 -5.25 10.87 2.67
CA LEU A 304 -3.89 11.24 3.07
C LEU A 304 -3.48 12.64 2.62
N LEU A 305 -3.59 12.98 1.33
CA LEU A 305 -3.22 14.31 0.83
C LEU A 305 -4.05 15.45 1.47
N GLY A 306 -5.34 15.21 1.70
CA GLY A 306 -6.18 16.17 2.39
C GLY A 306 -5.74 16.38 3.84
N ASN A 307 -5.42 15.32 4.55
CA ASN A 307 -4.91 15.37 5.91
C ASN A 307 -3.56 16.08 5.99
N ILE A 308 -2.64 15.74 5.10
CA ILE A 308 -1.33 16.40 5.01
C ILE A 308 -1.51 17.91 4.79
N ASN A 309 -2.37 18.33 3.86
CA ASN A 309 -2.60 19.74 3.56
C ASN A 309 -3.27 20.50 4.72
N GLU A 310 -4.31 19.90 5.34
CA GLU A 310 -5.07 20.54 6.43
C GLU A 310 -4.22 20.74 7.69
N PHE A 311 -3.37 19.76 8.02
CA PHE A 311 -2.62 19.75 9.29
C PHE A 311 -1.14 20.09 9.14
N SER A 312 -0.65 20.43 7.93
CA SER A 312 0.76 20.79 7.68
C SER A 312 1.25 21.85 8.65
N GLY A 313 2.34 21.56 9.36
CA GLY A 313 2.99 22.47 10.31
C GLY A 313 2.23 22.69 11.63
N LYS A 314 1.08 22.02 11.85
CA LYS A 314 0.34 22.13 13.12
C LYS A 314 0.98 21.27 14.20
N ASN A 315 1.08 21.84 15.41
CA ASN A 315 1.49 21.09 16.60
C ASN A 315 0.26 20.41 17.21
N LEU A 316 0.03 19.15 16.88
CA LEU A 316 -1.14 18.38 17.36
C LEU A 316 -1.05 18.07 18.85
N SER A 317 0.15 18.06 19.42
CA SER A 317 0.37 18.00 20.89
C SER A 317 -0.32 19.13 21.63
N GLN A 318 -0.60 20.27 20.98
CA GLN A 318 -1.35 21.40 21.57
C GLN A 318 -2.88 21.22 21.48
N PHE A 319 -3.36 20.19 20.77
CA PHE A 319 -4.79 19.92 20.65
C PHE A 319 -5.35 19.13 21.84
N VAL A 320 -4.48 18.63 22.72
CA VAL A 320 -4.83 17.83 23.88
C VAL A 320 -4.46 18.56 25.18
N ASP A 321 -5.15 18.22 26.26
CA ASP A 321 -4.89 18.78 27.58
C ASP A 321 -3.63 18.21 28.25
N ASP A 322 -3.17 17.02 27.81
CA ASP A 322 -1.96 16.36 28.27
C ASP A 322 -1.17 15.74 27.12
N PRO A 323 -0.15 16.41 26.60
CA PRO A 323 0.69 15.87 25.53
C PRO A 323 1.49 14.61 25.89
N SER A 324 1.62 14.28 27.18
CA SER A 324 2.33 13.09 27.63
C SER A 324 1.51 11.79 27.42
N LEU A 325 0.21 11.89 27.11
CA LEU A 325 -0.68 10.75 26.90
C LEU A 325 -0.10 9.71 25.95
N LEU A 326 0.54 10.15 24.87
CA LEU A 326 1.12 9.26 23.86
C LEU A 326 2.16 8.29 24.45
N TYR A 327 2.84 8.69 25.53
CA TYR A 327 3.95 7.94 26.13
C TYR A 327 3.63 7.42 27.54
N ALA A 328 2.69 8.03 28.25
CA ALA A 328 2.45 7.78 29.66
C ALA A 328 1.10 7.11 29.95
N ASN A 329 0.11 7.25 29.07
CA ASN A 329 -1.19 6.61 29.29
C ASN A 329 -1.10 5.09 29.03
N PRO A 330 -1.43 4.23 30.03
CA PRO A 330 -1.28 2.77 29.88
C PRO A 330 -2.09 2.18 28.72
N THR A 331 -3.28 2.72 28.46
CA THR A 331 -4.12 2.26 27.32
C THR A 331 -3.49 2.61 25.99
N VAL A 332 -2.97 3.84 25.85
CA VAL A 332 -2.29 4.27 24.62
C VAL A 332 -1.03 3.43 24.37
N VAL A 333 -0.18 3.27 25.40
CA VAL A 333 1.06 2.48 25.31
C VAL A 333 0.77 1.02 24.94
N ARG A 334 -0.26 0.43 25.54
CA ARG A 334 -0.68 -0.95 25.20
C ARG A 334 -1.15 -1.05 23.75
N ILE A 335 -2.09 -0.21 23.33
CA ILE A 335 -2.66 -0.27 21.98
C ILE A 335 -1.59 0.04 20.92
N ALA A 336 -0.74 1.04 21.16
CA ALA A 336 0.38 1.33 20.28
C ALA A 336 1.32 0.12 20.18
N GLY A 337 1.73 -0.46 21.30
CA GLY A 337 2.61 -1.63 21.34
C GLY A 337 2.00 -2.86 20.64
N GLU A 338 0.69 -3.10 20.74
CA GLU A 338 -0.01 -4.17 20.00
C GLU A 338 0.01 -3.93 18.46
N ASN A 339 0.23 -2.70 18.02
CA ASN A 339 0.27 -2.30 16.62
C ASN A 339 1.67 -1.91 16.12
N ASP A 340 2.71 -2.07 16.94
CA ASP A 340 4.11 -1.96 16.53
C ASP A 340 4.59 -3.28 15.92
N LEU A 341 5.55 -3.21 14.97
CA LEU A 341 6.21 -4.38 14.40
C LEU A 341 7.18 -5.03 15.40
N GLY A 342 7.56 -6.27 15.15
CA GLY A 342 8.49 -7.04 15.99
C GLY A 342 7.77 -7.93 17.01
N GLN A 343 6.49 -8.22 16.81
CA GLN A 343 5.72 -9.15 17.67
C GLN A 343 6.06 -10.62 17.37
N HIS A 344 6.25 -10.94 16.08
CA HIS A 344 6.52 -12.31 15.62
C HIS A 344 7.58 -12.32 14.50
N ALA A 345 8.41 -13.37 14.47
CA ALA A 345 9.40 -13.52 13.41
C ALA A 345 8.76 -14.04 12.12
N PRO A 346 8.89 -13.33 10.99
CA PRO A 346 8.41 -13.81 9.70
C PRO A 346 9.14 -15.11 9.27
N LYS A 347 8.39 -16.06 8.68
CA LYS A 347 8.97 -17.22 8.00
C LYS A 347 9.30 -16.94 6.54
N ALA A 348 8.53 -16.06 5.91
CA ALA A 348 8.79 -15.63 4.54
C ALA A 348 10.09 -14.83 4.47
N PRO A 349 10.95 -15.04 3.46
CA PRO A 349 12.09 -14.17 3.21
C PRO A 349 11.65 -12.73 2.96
N LEU A 350 12.41 -11.78 3.51
CA LEU A 350 12.12 -10.36 3.41
C LEU A 350 13.18 -9.61 2.61
N LEU A 351 12.74 -8.67 1.77
CA LEU A 351 13.52 -7.52 1.34
C LEU A 351 13.00 -6.30 2.11
N VAL A 352 13.86 -5.69 2.92
CA VAL A 352 13.58 -4.41 3.57
C VAL A 352 14.48 -3.35 2.93
N TYR A 353 13.93 -2.21 2.53
CA TYR A 353 14.73 -1.09 2.01
C TYR A 353 14.27 0.23 2.65
N LYS A 354 15.24 1.06 3.07
CA LYS A 354 15.02 2.21 3.94
C LYS A 354 15.99 3.33 3.62
N ALA A 355 15.49 4.57 3.53
CA ALA A 355 16.36 5.73 3.44
C ALA A 355 17.05 6.00 4.79
N THR A 356 18.36 6.29 4.78
CA THR A 356 19.08 6.63 6.00
C THR A 356 18.66 8.01 6.56
N LYS A 357 18.08 8.84 5.71
CA LYS A 357 17.57 10.19 6.03
C LYS A 357 16.05 10.25 6.04
N ASP A 358 15.39 9.14 6.40
CA ASP A 358 13.94 9.08 6.46
C ASP A 358 13.40 10.08 7.48
N GLU A 359 12.60 11.02 7.01
CA GLU A 359 12.04 12.13 7.79
C GLU A 359 10.75 11.73 8.54
N VAL A 360 10.12 10.63 8.15
CA VAL A 360 8.86 10.13 8.74
C VAL A 360 9.15 9.11 9.84
N SER A 361 9.90 8.06 9.51
CA SER A 361 10.20 6.97 10.44
C SER A 361 11.72 6.79 10.55
N PRO A 362 12.33 6.95 11.74
CA PRO A 362 13.79 6.89 11.90
C PRO A 362 14.38 5.57 11.43
N VAL A 363 15.50 5.62 10.69
CA VAL A 363 16.19 4.41 10.20
C VAL A 363 16.61 3.49 11.35
N ALA A 364 16.94 4.04 12.53
CA ALA A 364 17.34 3.27 13.71
C ALA A 364 16.25 2.30 14.19
N GLU A 365 14.97 2.64 14.03
CA GLU A 365 13.85 1.75 14.36
C GLU A 365 13.81 0.55 13.42
N THR A 366 14.06 0.78 12.12
CA THR A 366 14.13 -0.31 11.14
C THR A 366 15.39 -1.17 11.35
N ASP A 367 16.52 -0.55 11.71
CA ASP A 367 17.76 -1.27 12.08
C ASP A 367 17.49 -2.23 13.25
N ALA A 368 16.82 -1.75 14.30
CA ALA A 368 16.47 -2.54 15.48
C ALA A 368 15.49 -3.69 15.14
N LEU A 369 14.46 -3.41 14.33
CA LEU A 369 13.51 -4.42 13.88
C LEU A 369 14.20 -5.54 13.08
N VAL A 370 15.02 -5.18 12.09
CA VAL A 370 15.74 -6.16 11.26
C VAL A 370 16.70 -6.99 12.11
N ASP A 371 17.40 -6.35 13.04
CA ASP A 371 18.31 -7.04 13.98
C ASP A 371 17.54 -8.07 14.83
N TRP A 372 16.35 -7.69 15.30
CA TRP A 372 15.49 -8.58 16.05
C TRP A 372 14.98 -9.74 15.18
N TYR A 373 14.47 -9.49 13.97
CA TYR A 373 14.04 -10.54 13.04
C TYR A 373 15.18 -11.55 12.78
N CYS A 374 16.37 -11.04 12.51
CA CYS A 374 17.54 -11.89 12.23
C CYS A 374 17.92 -12.76 13.45
N LYS A 375 17.88 -12.19 14.65
CA LYS A 375 18.13 -12.95 15.91
C LYS A 375 17.07 -14.03 16.15
N GLN A 376 15.84 -13.84 15.66
CA GLN A 376 14.78 -14.83 15.72
C GLN A 376 14.80 -15.85 14.56
N GLY A 377 15.81 -15.79 13.69
CA GLY A 377 16.01 -16.74 12.58
C GLY A 377 15.25 -16.40 11.29
N ALA A 378 14.71 -15.20 11.15
CA ALA A 378 14.16 -14.77 9.87
C ALA A 378 15.25 -14.53 8.82
N THR A 379 14.91 -14.63 7.54
CA THR A 379 15.81 -14.32 6.42
C THR A 379 15.50 -12.93 5.89
N VAL A 380 16.42 -11.98 6.04
CA VAL A 380 16.20 -10.58 5.65
C VAL A 380 17.36 -10.08 4.79
N GLN A 381 17.05 -9.56 3.61
CA GLN A 381 17.93 -8.66 2.87
C GLN A 381 17.55 -7.22 3.21
N TYR A 382 18.44 -6.50 3.89
CA TYR A 382 18.20 -5.12 4.30
C TYR A 382 19.12 -4.16 3.55
N LEU A 383 18.51 -3.20 2.85
CA LEU A 383 19.22 -2.17 2.09
C LEU A 383 18.94 -0.79 2.67
N ARG A 384 20.02 -0.10 3.09
CA ARG A 384 19.97 1.28 3.59
C ARG A 384 20.46 2.21 2.48
N ASP A 385 19.60 3.12 2.01
CA ASP A 385 19.87 4.07 0.92
C ASP A 385 20.32 5.42 1.49
N GLU A 386 21.47 5.94 1.07
CA GLU A 386 22.02 7.22 1.56
C GLU A 386 21.59 8.42 0.71
N SER A 387 21.09 8.18 -0.51
CA SER A 387 20.81 9.24 -1.49
C SER A 387 19.40 9.80 -1.42
N THR A 388 18.49 9.12 -0.72
CA THR A 388 17.05 9.40 -0.73
C THR A 388 16.51 9.76 0.65
N ASN A 389 15.26 10.25 0.66
CA ASN A 389 14.42 10.43 1.82
C ASN A 389 13.20 9.48 1.74
N HIS A 390 12.23 9.61 2.66
CA HIS A 390 11.05 8.73 2.69
C HIS A 390 10.29 8.72 1.36
N GLU A 391 9.96 9.89 0.84
CA GLU A 391 9.13 10.00 -0.37
C GLU A 391 9.87 9.53 -1.63
N SER A 392 11.12 9.97 -1.82
CA SER A 392 11.86 9.66 -3.05
C SER A 392 12.25 8.18 -3.15
N LEU A 393 12.48 7.50 -2.02
CA LEU A 393 12.78 6.07 -2.01
C LEU A 393 11.58 5.21 -2.47
N ALA A 394 10.35 5.66 -2.30
CA ALA A 394 9.17 4.96 -2.80
C ALA A 394 9.28 4.64 -4.30
N VAL A 395 9.79 5.60 -5.07
CA VAL A 395 9.99 5.47 -6.52
C VAL A 395 11.33 4.83 -6.86
N THR A 396 12.42 5.33 -6.28
CA THR A 396 13.78 4.87 -6.65
C THR A 396 14.10 3.47 -6.14
N GLY A 397 13.43 3.01 -5.09
CA GLY A 397 13.56 1.66 -4.55
C GLY A 397 12.74 0.60 -5.30
N ALA A 398 11.69 1.03 -6.01
CA ALA A 398 10.75 0.13 -6.67
C ALA A 398 11.39 -0.83 -7.70
N PRO A 399 12.34 -0.42 -8.56
CA PRO A 399 13.00 -1.34 -9.48
C PRO A 399 13.74 -2.47 -8.75
N LYS A 400 14.38 -2.18 -7.60
CA LYS A 400 15.04 -3.20 -6.80
C LYS A 400 14.05 -4.16 -6.17
N ALA A 401 12.95 -3.64 -5.60
CA ALA A 401 11.88 -4.47 -5.05
C ALA A 401 11.30 -5.40 -6.12
N LEU A 402 10.97 -4.88 -7.30
CA LEU A 402 10.43 -5.67 -8.41
C LEU A 402 11.42 -6.74 -8.90
N ALA A 403 12.71 -6.41 -9.03
CA ALA A 403 13.75 -7.38 -9.42
C ALA A 403 13.87 -8.52 -8.41
N TRP A 404 13.85 -8.20 -7.11
CA TRP A 404 13.90 -9.18 -6.03
C TRP A 404 12.65 -10.07 -6.02
N LEU A 405 11.47 -9.47 -6.11
CA LEU A 405 10.20 -10.20 -6.19
C LEU A 405 10.14 -11.13 -7.39
N ARG A 406 10.71 -10.71 -8.54
CA ARG A 406 10.80 -11.57 -9.73
C ARG A 406 11.64 -12.82 -9.46
N GLY A 407 12.77 -12.68 -8.79
CA GLY A 407 13.58 -13.83 -8.35
C GLY A 407 12.78 -14.78 -7.45
N ARG A 408 12.02 -14.23 -6.48
CA ARG A 408 11.15 -15.03 -5.58
C ARG A 408 10.01 -15.72 -6.34
N MET A 409 9.36 -15.01 -7.26
CA MET A 409 8.29 -15.55 -8.11
C MET A 409 8.75 -16.67 -9.05
N ASN A 410 10.02 -16.66 -9.43
CA ASN A 410 10.62 -17.67 -10.32
C ASN A 410 11.30 -18.83 -9.54
N GLY A 411 11.43 -18.72 -8.21
CA GLY A 411 12.20 -19.68 -7.42
C GLY A 411 13.70 -19.59 -7.65
N GLU A 412 14.21 -18.45 -8.13
CA GLU A 412 15.63 -18.21 -8.46
C GLU A 412 16.43 -17.67 -7.28
N ASP A 413 15.77 -17.06 -6.30
CA ASP A 413 16.43 -16.50 -5.13
C ASP A 413 16.55 -17.54 -4.03
N HIS A 414 17.77 -17.76 -3.55
CA HIS A 414 18.12 -18.75 -2.56
C HIS A 414 18.77 -18.13 -1.31
N GLN A 415 18.52 -16.83 -1.03
CA GLN A 415 19.01 -16.22 0.20
C GLN A 415 18.53 -17.02 1.42
N THR A 416 19.46 -17.40 2.27
CA THR A 416 19.22 -18.25 3.45
C THR A 416 19.64 -17.58 4.76
N ALA A 417 20.23 -16.38 4.71
CA ALA A 417 20.73 -15.66 5.87
C ALA A 417 20.39 -14.17 5.79
N CYS A 418 20.50 -13.51 6.93
CA CYS A 418 20.39 -12.05 6.99
C CYS A 418 21.59 -11.37 6.35
N GLU A 419 21.30 -10.30 5.61
CA GLU A 419 22.31 -9.42 5.03
C GLU A 419 21.86 -7.96 5.17
N THR A 420 22.71 -7.12 5.76
CA THR A 420 22.48 -5.65 5.81
C THR A 420 23.55 -4.96 5.01
N LYS A 421 23.15 -4.10 4.07
CA LYS A 421 24.05 -3.28 3.26
C LYS A 421 23.61 -1.83 3.29
N THR A 422 24.56 -0.91 3.50
CA THR A 422 24.39 0.49 3.21
C THR A 422 24.94 0.78 1.82
N VAL A 423 24.13 1.36 0.97
CA VAL A 423 24.49 1.69 -0.42
C VAL A 423 24.20 3.17 -0.67
N TYR A 424 24.95 3.78 -1.59
CA TYR A 424 24.67 5.15 -1.98
C TYR A 424 23.25 5.29 -2.53
N SER A 425 22.85 4.40 -3.46
CA SER A 425 21.45 4.33 -3.94
C SER A 425 21.08 2.91 -4.33
N VAL A 426 19.93 2.44 -3.86
CA VAL A 426 19.36 1.14 -4.25
C VAL A 426 19.00 1.08 -5.73
N LEU A 427 18.79 2.23 -6.38
CA LEU A 427 18.54 2.30 -7.82
C LEU A 427 19.75 1.83 -8.66
N LEU A 428 20.97 1.93 -8.11
CA LEU A 428 22.21 1.52 -8.78
C LEU A 428 22.49 0.02 -8.63
N ASP A 429 21.64 -0.73 -7.96
CA ASP A 429 21.73 -2.20 -7.92
C ASP A 429 21.61 -2.81 -9.32
N PHE A 430 22.42 -3.84 -9.61
CA PHE A 430 22.42 -4.48 -10.94
C PHE A 430 21.06 -5.04 -11.34
N GLY A 431 20.32 -5.62 -10.39
CA GLY A 431 18.96 -6.12 -10.63
C GLY A 431 17.99 -4.99 -10.97
N ALA A 432 18.08 -3.86 -10.26
CA ALA A 432 17.30 -2.67 -10.53
C ALA A 432 17.60 -2.08 -11.92
N LEU A 433 18.89 -1.91 -12.22
CA LEU A 433 19.33 -1.37 -13.52
C LEU A 433 18.95 -2.27 -14.70
N ALA A 434 18.91 -3.59 -14.50
CA ALA A 434 18.56 -4.56 -15.55
C ALA A 434 17.08 -4.45 -15.97
N ILE A 435 16.18 -4.07 -15.08
CA ILE A 435 14.73 -3.99 -15.38
C ILE A 435 14.25 -2.57 -15.65
N LEU A 436 14.94 -1.56 -15.15
CA LEU A 436 14.51 -0.15 -15.19
C LEU A 436 14.19 0.33 -16.62
N PRO A 437 15.01 0.07 -17.67
CA PRO A 437 14.70 0.54 -19.03
C PRO A 437 13.38 -0.04 -19.55
N LYS A 438 13.11 -1.32 -19.26
CA LYS A 438 11.85 -1.96 -19.66
C LYS A 438 10.66 -1.37 -18.89
N VAL A 439 10.77 -1.19 -17.59
CA VAL A 439 9.70 -0.61 -16.76
C VAL A 439 9.33 0.79 -17.25
N LEU A 440 10.32 1.63 -17.57
CA LEU A 440 10.08 2.98 -18.11
C LEU A 440 9.43 2.95 -19.49
N LEU A 441 9.89 2.05 -20.37
CA LEU A 441 9.29 1.89 -21.70
C LEU A 441 7.85 1.39 -21.60
N ASP A 442 7.59 0.40 -20.77
CA ASP A 442 6.26 -0.16 -20.58
C ASP A 442 5.31 0.91 -20.04
N ALA A 443 5.70 1.64 -19.00
CA ALA A 443 4.90 2.75 -18.44
C ALA A 443 4.57 3.82 -19.50
N PHE A 444 5.52 4.17 -20.37
CA PHE A 444 5.27 5.10 -21.48
C PHE A 444 4.26 4.54 -22.48
N LEU A 445 4.40 3.27 -22.85
CA LEU A 445 3.51 2.60 -23.81
C LEU A 445 2.09 2.44 -23.22
N ASP A 446 1.97 2.19 -21.93
CA ASP A 446 0.68 2.05 -21.23
C ASP A 446 -0.10 3.38 -21.23
N VAL A 447 0.58 4.50 -20.99
CA VAL A 447 -0.02 5.85 -21.06
C VAL A 447 -0.58 6.16 -22.46
N ILE A 448 0.04 5.64 -23.54
CA ILE A 448 -0.47 5.81 -24.91
C ILE A 448 -1.45 4.70 -25.33
N GLY A 449 -1.91 3.87 -24.41
CA GLY A 449 -3.00 2.91 -24.62
C GLY A 449 -2.58 1.48 -24.95
N LYS A 450 -1.32 1.09 -24.72
CA LYS A 450 -0.93 -0.33 -24.79
C LYS A 450 -1.71 -1.12 -23.73
N ARG A 451 -2.13 -2.34 -24.08
CA ARG A 451 -2.69 -3.26 -23.07
C ARG A 451 -1.57 -3.74 -22.16
N VAL A 452 -1.79 -3.59 -20.85
CA VAL A 452 -0.82 -3.95 -19.81
C VAL A 452 -0.61 -5.46 -19.76
N GLY A 453 0.64 -5.89 -19.70
CA GLY A 453 1.08 -7.27 -19.64
C GLY A 453 2.04 -7.68 -20.73
N PRO A 454 2.73 -8.82 -20.59
CA PRO A 454 3.75 -9.26 -21.54
C PRO A 454 3.17 -9.50 -22.94
N PHE A 455 3.88 -9.00 -23.98
CA PHE A 455 3.47 -9.21 -25.37
C PHE A 455 3.54 -10.69 -25.78
N ILE A 456 4.48 -11.43 -25.23
CA ILE A 456 4.75 -12.84 -25.52
C ILE A 456 4.60 -13.63 -24.22
N LYS A 457 3.83 -14.73 -24.26
CA LYS A 457 3.84 -15.72 -23.16
C LYS A 457 5.17 -16.47 -23.23
N TRP A 458 5.96 -16.39 -22.17
CA TRP A 458 7.16 -17.19 -21.98
C TRP A 458 6.80 -18.54 -21.34
#